data_a793c38a71fbfd152bf08b4e3d7ffc2f
#
_entry.id   a793c38a71fbfd152bf08b4e3d7ffc2f
#
_cell.length_a   1.000
_cell.length_b   1.000
_cell.length_c   1.000
_cell.angle_alpha   90.00
_cell.angle_beta   90.00
_cell.angle_gamma   90.00
#
_symmetry.space_group_name_H-M   'P 1'
#
loop_
_entity.id
_entity.type
_entity.pdbx_description
1 polymer ?
#
loop_
_entity_poly.entity_id
_entity_poly.type
_entity_poly.pdbx_seq_one_letter_code
_entity_poly.pdbx_strand_id
1 'polypeptide(L)'
;MINSSVNVAERLLEINNLDRELFNYFQDKLLDSEQLSRTLVSFQGNKNQPVYRWYKYKEGFSVDLIVYLLEKYGIKQGKILDPFAGSGTTLFAAAARGLSADGIELLPIGQELIITRQILENGLNSDDIHRLEYWSNHSLWQQVDDKVKLLELPITQGAYPQENQACIESYLGLIAQENERVQAILKFALLSILESISYTRKDGQYLRWDYRSGKQQGKNIFDKGEILDFKIALHSKLREILADLEPSQQQLELFSRDYPRGKIQLYQGSCLEILPEISSEKYDSIITSPPYCNRYDYTRIYALELALLGIDQLQLKQLRQQMLSCTVENKPKELLKINEHWSPAIAITDRQKLLESILGYLEELKSSKALNNHGIPRMIRGYFLEKNHYN
;
A
#
# COMPACT_ATOMS: atom_id res chain seq x y z
N MET A 1 32.54 -28.84 13.28
CA MET A 1 31.43 -28.19 13.99
C MET A 1 31.87 -27.02 14.90
N ILE A 2 33.06 -27.04 15.49
CA ILE A 2 33.55 -25.97 16.41
C ILE A 2 33.92 -24.68 15.64
N ASN A 3 34.45 -24.78 14.42
CA ASN A 3 34.86 -23.60 13.62
C ASN A 3 33.68 -22.73 13.10
N SER A 4 32.47 -23.31 12.93
CA SER A 4 31.34 -22.53 12.42
C SER A 4 30.67 -21.65 13.48
N SER A 5 30.68 -22.07 14.74
CA SER A 5 30.08 -21.30 15.85
C SER A 5 30.95 -20.11 16.29
N VAL A 6 32.26 -20.23 16.20
CA VAL A 6 33.20 -19.13 16.48
C VAL A 6 33.06 -18.03 15.45
N ASN A 7 32.96 -18.39 14.16
CA ASN A 7 32.82 -17.45 13.06
C ASN A 7 31.51 -16.63 13.15
N VAL A 8 30.38 -17.28 13.51
CA VAL A 8 29.06 -16.62 13.70
C VAL A 8 29.11 -15.60 14.84
N ALA A 9 29.75 -15.92 15.98
CA ALA A 9 29.85 -15.00 17.11
C ALA A 9 30.73 -13.76 16.78
N GLU A 10 31.85 -13.96 16.08
CA GLU A 10 32.73 -12.90 15.65
C GLU A 10 32.03 -11.93 14.68
N ARG A 11 31.25 -12.47 13.71
CA ARG A 11 30.47 -11.64 12.79
C ARG A 11 29.36 -10.86 13.49
N LEU A 12 28.67 -11.43 14.44
CA LEU A 12 27.68 -10.68 15.24
C LEU A 12 28.34 -9.53 16.02
N LEU A 13 29.53 -9.75 16.56
CA LEU A 13 30.28 -8.69 17.24
C LEU A 13 30.69 -7.58 16.27
N GLU A 14 31.15 -7.93 15.08
CA GLU A 14 31.46 -6.99 14.01
C GLU A 14 30.24 -6.15 13.60
N ILE A 15 29.09 -6.81 13.33
CA ILE A 15 27.82 -6.14 13.01
C ILE A 15 27.44 -5.14 14.11
N ASN A 16 27.47 -5.58 15.38
CA ASN A 16 27.15 -4.72 16.52
C ASN A 16 28.09 -3.51 16.65
N ASN A 17 29.38 -3.68 16.34
CA ASN A 17 30.34 -2.58 16.36
C ASN A 17 30.08 -1.57 15.23
N LEU A 18 29.86 -2.05 14.00
CA LEU A 18 29.53 -1.21 12.85
C LEU A 18 28.20 -0.47 13.03
N ASP A 19 27.19 -1.14 13.60
CA ASP A 19 25.91 -0.51 13.92
C ASP A 19 26.08 0.60 14.97
N ARG A 20 26.87 0.35 16.02
CA ARG A 20 27.19 1.36 17.05
C ARG A 20 27.99 2.53 16.48
N GLU A 21 28.94 2.29 15.59
CA GLU A 21 29.69 3.36 14.91
C GLU A 21 28.75 4.24 14.09
N LEU A 22 27.82 3.61 13.33
CA LEU A 22 26.83 4.32 12.54
C LEU A 22 25.87 5.12 13.44
N PHE A 23 25.38 4.52 14.52
CA PHE A 23 24.55 5.22 15.50
C PHE A 23 25.25 6.44 16.10
N ASN A 24 26.51 6.27 16.55
CA ASN A 24 27.30 7.37 17.13
C ASN A 24 27.54 8.51 16.12
N TYR A 25 27.71 8.18 14.83
CA TYR A 25 27.87 9.17 13.77
C TYR A 25 26.61 10.03 13.56
N PHE A 26 25.43 9.43 13.74
CA PHE A 26 24.16 10.11 13.51
C PHE A 26 23.47 10.59 14.80
N GLN A 27 23.95 10.23 16.00
CA GLN A 27 23.23 10.48 17.26
C GLN A 27 22.86 11.96 17.47
N ASP A 28 23.75 12.90 17.10
CA ASP A 28 23.49 14.34 17.22
C ASP A 28 22.44 14.86 16.23
N LYS A 29 22.09 14.05 15.21
CA LYS A 29 21.05 14.33 14.21
C LYS A 29 19.73 13.62 14.52
N LEU A 30 19.73 12.69 15.47
CA LEU A 30 18.55 11.98 15.92
C LEU A 30 17.82 12.85 16.95
N LEU A 31 16.63 13.28 16.61
CA LEU A 31 15.80 14.11 17.48
C LEU A 31 14.56 13.32 17.88
N ASP A 32 14.39 13.10 19.17
CA ASP A 32 13.14 12.59 19.70
C ASP A 32 12.06 13.67 19.61
N SER A 33 10.88 13.30 19.16
CA SER A 33 9.74 14.21 19.05
C SER A 33 8.49 13.56 19.63
N GLU A 34 7.97 14.10 20.70
CA GLU A 34 6.70 13.66 21.30
C GLU A 34 5.52 13.81 20.35
N GLN A 35 5.63 14.70 19.36
CA GLN A 35 4.60 14.90 18.33
C GLN A 35 4.49 13.70 17.38
N LEU A 36 5.56 12.93 17.16
CA LEU A 36 5.57 11.75 16.30
C LEU A 36 5.01 10.52 17.02
N SER A 37 3.76 10.61 17.44
CA SER A 37 3.05 9.51 18.09
C SER A 37 2.76 8.36 17.11
N ARG A 38 2.53 7.15 17.67
CA ARG A 38 2.10 5.98 16.87
C ARG A 38 0.84 6.25 16.04
N THR A 39 -0.08 7.07 16.55
CA THR A 39 -1.29 7.45 15.82
C THR A 39 -0.95 8.29 14.61
N LEU A 40 -0.06 9.27 14.77
CA LEU A 40 0.35 10.18 13.69
C LEU A 40 1.05 9.43 12.55
N VAL A 41 2.00 8.53 12.88
CA VAL A 41 2.81 7.82 11.88
C VAL A 41 2.12 6.57 11.28
N SER A 42 0.84 6.33 11.57
CA SER A 42 0.12 5.17 11.07
C SER A 42 -1.28 5.52 10.61
N PHE A 43 -1.93 4.57 9.91
CA PHE A 43 -3.33 4.70 9.49
C PHE A 43 -4.30 4.98 10.65
N GLN A 44 -3.90 4.77 11.91
CA GLN A 44 -4.77 5.04 13.08
C GLN A 44 -5.26 6.50 13.09
N GLY A 45 -4.44 7.46 12.65
CA GLY A 45 -4.82 8.86 12.53
C GLY A 45 -5.90 9.13 11.49
N ASN A 46 -6.02 8.26 10.47
CA ASN A 46 -7.01 8.42 9.41
C ASN A 46 -8.41 7.88 9.75
N LYS A 47 -8.57 7.13 10.84
CA LYS A 47 -9.84 6.44 11.17
C LYS A 47 -11.04 7.36 11.28
N ASN A 48 -10.82 8.59 11.73
CA ASN A 48 -11.87 9.60 11.92
C ASN A 48 -11.80 10.73 10.90
N GLN A 49 -10.88 10.64 9.94
CA GLN A 49 -10.71 11.67 8.90
C GLN A 49 -11.61 11.34 7.69
N PRO A 50 -12.57 12.22 7.33
CA PRO A 50 -13.40 12.03 6.15
C PRO A 50 -12.57 11.71 4.91
N VAL A 51 -13.09 10.86 4.05
CA VAL A 51 -12.44 10.37 2.84
C VAL A 51 -11.24 9.44 3.11
N TYR A 52 -10.31 9.80 4.01
CA TYR A 52 -9.16 8.96 4.34
C TYR A 52 -9.55 7.68 5.09
N ARG A 53 -10.65 7.69 5.84
CA ARG A 53 -11.16 6.53 6.60
C ARG A 53 -11.81 5.46 5.74
N TRP A 54 -12.19 5.76 4.50
CA TRP A 54 -12.99 4.85 3.67
C TRP A 54 -12.28 3.54 3.33
N TYR A 55 -10.97 3.58 3.19
CA TYR A 55 -10.17 2.38 2.91
C TYR A 55 -8.97 2.26 3.84
N LYS A 56 -8.89 1.15 4.58
CA LYS A 56 -7.77 0.86 5.47
C LYS A 56 -6.58 0.33 4.69
N TYR A 57 -5.73 1.24 4.19
CA TYR A 57 -4.48 0.85 3.54
C TYR A 57 -3.46 0.37 4.58
N LYS A 58 -2.91 -0.85 4.37
CA LYS A 58 -1.88 -1.42 5.27
C LYS A 58 -0.57 -0.67 5.09
N GLU A 59 0.14 -0.46 6.20
CA GLU A 59 1.40 0.30 6.25
C GLU A 59 1.26 1.76 5.76
N GLY A 60 0.03 2.28 5.67
CA GLY A 60 -0.22 3.69 5.41
C GLY A 60 -0.01 4.55 6.65
N PHE A 61 0.37 5.79 6.44
CA PHE A 61 0.48 6.83 7.47
C PHE A 61 -0.73 7.78 7.44
N SER A 62 -0.83 8.65 8.46
CA SER A 62 -1.94 9.60 8.54
C SER A 62 -1.72 10.83 7.67
N VAL A 63 -2.82 11.47 7.28
CA VAL A 63 -2.79 12.79 6.62
C VAL A 63 -2.11 13.84 7.50
N ASP A 64 -2.32 13.77 8.80
CA ASP A 64 -1.76 14.71 9.78
C ASP A 64 -0.23 14.64 9.84
N LEU A 65 0.38 13.46 9.54
CA LEU A 65 1.83 13.35 9.41
C LEU A 65 2.36 14.22 8.27
N ILE A 66 1.69 14.19 7.12
CA ILE A 66 2.12 15.00 5.96
C ILE A 66 1.98 16.48 6.29
N VAL A 67 0.87 16.86 6.90
CA VAL A 67 0.64 18.23 7.37
C VAL A 67 1.77 18.68 8.30
N TYR A 68 2.09 17.86 9.32
CA TYR A 68 3.17 18.11 10.26
C TYR A 68 4.53 18.28 9.55
N LEU A 69 4.85 17.40 8.59
CA LEU A 69 6.13 17.48 7.86
C LEU A 69 6.22 18.74 7.00
N LEU A 70 5.16 19.08 6.27
CA LEU A 70 5.11 20.31 5.45
C LEU A 70 5.30 21.57 6.32
N GLU A 71 4.67 21.62 7.48
CA GLU A 71 4.81 22.74 8.43
C GLU A 71 6.19 22.78 9.06
N LYS A 72 6.69 21.66 9.57
CA LYS A 72 8.00 21.55 10.22
C LYS A 72 9.14 21.99 9.31
N TYR A 73 9.07 21.63 8.03
CA TYR A 73 10.11 21.99 7.05
C TYR A 73 9.79 23.26 6.27
N GLY A 74 8.70 23.94 6.58
CA GLY A 74 8.32 25.22 5.97
C GLY A 74 7.99 25.12 4.47
N ILE A 75 7.51 23.96 4.01
CA ILE A 75 7.19 23.69 2.61
C ILE A 75 5.81 24.28 2.31
N LYS A 76 5.78 25.46 1.67
CA LYS A 76 4.55 26.23 1.41
C LYS A 76 4.18 26.33 -0.08
N GLN A 77 5.10 26.00 -0.97
CA GLN A 77 4.94 26.05 -2.43
C GLN A 77 5.84 25.02 -3.08
N GLY A 78 5.59 24.76 -4.37
CA GLY A 78 6.43 23.86 -5.15
C GLY A 78 5.73 22.53 -5.42
N LYS A 79 6.53 21.52 -5.72
CA LYS A 79 6.08 20.19 -6.15
C LYS A 79 6.66 19.08 -5.29
N ILE A 80 5.78 18.19 -4.83
CA ILE A 80 6.13 17.04 -3.99
C ILE A 80 6.18 15.77 -4.86
N LEU A 81 7.11 14.86 -4.56
CA LEU A 81 7.12 13.51 -5.09
C LEU A 81 6.86 12.48 -3.99
N ASP A 82 5.99 11.50 -4.27
CA ASP A 82 5.88 10.27 -3.50
C ASP A 82 6.08 9.06 -4.42
N PRO A 83 7.29 8.46 -4.46
CA PRO A 83 7.58 7.33 -5.34
C PRO A 83 6.93 6.01 -4.90
N PHE A 84 6.21 5.99 -3.77
CA PHE A 84 5.45 4.84 -3.23
C PHE A 84 4.11 5.33 -2.71
N ALA A 85 3.29 5.89 -3.60
CA ALA A 85 2.12 6.69 -3.25
C ALA A 85 1.02 5.94 -2.47
N GLY A 86 0.94 4.60 -2.59
CA GLY A 86 -0.03 3.78 -1.87
C GLY A 86 -1.47 4.23 -2.12
N SER A 87 -2.15 4.70 -1.09
CA SER A 87 -3.50 5.28 -1.20
C SER A 87 -3.52 6.77 -1.54
N GLY A 88 -2.37 7.38 -1.82
CA GLY A 88 -2.25 8.78 -2.21
C GLY A 88 -2.29 9.79 -1.05
N THR A 89 -2.05 9.37 0.20
CA THR A 89 -2.13 10.27 1.35
C THR A 89 -1.27 11.52 1.18
N THR A 90 -0.01 11.38 0.76
CA THR A 90 0.90 12.49 0.47
C THR A 90 0.34 13.41 -0.60
N LEU A 91 -0.16 12.82 -1.70
CA LEU A 91 -0.63 13.58 -2.88
C LEU A 91 -1.79 14.49 -2.51
N PHE A 92 -2.79 13.94 -1.84
CA PHE A 92 -3.99 14.66 -1.47
C PHE A 92 -3.76 15.67 -0.34
N ALA A 93 -2.90 15.35 0.62
CA ALA A 93 -2.53 16.29 1.68
C ALA A 93 -1.77 17.50 1.14
N ALA A 94 -0.83 17.28 0.21
CA ALA A 94 -0.08 18.35 -0.45
C ALA A 94 -0.99 19.21 -1.36
N ALA A 95 -1.81 18.57 -2.22
CA ALA A 95 -2.74 19.28 -3.09
C ALA A 95 -3.74 20.11 -2.31
N ALA A 96 -4.23 19.58 -1.19
CA ALA A 96 -5.09 20.30 -0.28
C ALA A 96 -4.46 21.59 0.28
N ARG A 97 -3.15 21.73 0.27
CA ARG A 97 -2.40 22.93 0.70
C ARG A 97 -1.86 23.78 -0.47
N GLY A 98 -2.37 23.55 -1.69
CA GLY A 98 -1.96 24.29 -2.90
C GLY A 98 -0.66 23.82 -3.54
N LEU A 99 -0.01 22.76 -2.99
CA LEU A 99 1.20 22.16 -3.55
C LEU A 99 0.85 21.18 -4.67
N SER A 100 1.56 21.20 -5.79
CA SER A 100 1.45 20.13 -6.77
C SER A 100 2.12 18.85 -6.24
N ALA A 101 1.60 17.68 -6.60
CA ALA A 101 2.15 16.41 -6.16
C ALA A 101 2.12 15.36 -7.28
N ASP A 102 3.25 14.68 -7.47
CA ASP A 102 3.36 13.52 -8.34
C ASP A 102 3.49 12.27 -7.46
N GLY A 103 2.80 11.21 -7.84
CA GLY A 103 2.90 9.92 -7.16
C GLY A 103 3.20 8.81 -8.14
N ILE A 104 4.00 7.84 -7.71
CA ILE A 104 4.22 6.59 -8.44
C ILE A 104 3.59 5.47 -7.63
N GLU A 105 2.74 4.67 -8.27
CA GLU A 105 2.11 3.52 -7.63
C GLU A 105 2.07 2.32 -8.58
N LEU A 106 2.59 1.21 -8.10
CA LEU A 106 2.65 -0.03 -8.87
C LEU A 106 1.38 -0.86 -8.71
N LEU A 107 0.85 -0.95 -7.47
CA LEU A 107 -0.26 -1.85 -7.20
C LEU A 107 -1.58 -1.29 -7.73
N PRO A 108 -2.34 -2.07 -8.54
CA PRO A 108 -3.63 -1.66 -9.07
C PRO A 108 -4.61 -1.16 -8.00
N ILE A 109 -4.57 -1.72 -6.78
CA ILE A 109 -5.41 -1.24 -5.69
C ILE A 109 -5.07 0.21 -5.29
N GLY A 110 -3.79 0.54 -5.14
CA GLY A 110 -3.38 1.92 -4.82
C GLY A 110 -3.77 2.90 -5.94
N GLN A 111 -3.56 2.50 -7.20
CA GLN A 111 -3.97 3.28 -8.37
C GLN A 111 -5.47 3.57 -8.36
N GLU A 112 -6.30 2.54 -8.14
CA GLU A 112 -7.76 2.67 -8.09
C GLU A 112 -8.22 3.62 -6.96
N LEU A 113 -7.60 3.54 -5.78
CA LEU A 113 -7.90 4.43 -4.66
C LEU A 113 -7.59 5.90 -5.01
N ILE A 114 -6.45 6.16 -5.65
CA ILE A 114 -6.05 7.51 -6.06
C ILE A 114 -6.97 8.03 -7.16
N ILE A 115 -7.24 7.24 -8.20
CA ILE A 115 -8.10 7.62 -9.32
C ILE A 115 -9.53 7.94 -8.83
N THR A 116 -10.12 7.06 -8.02
CA THR A 116 -11.45 7.30 -7.44
C THR A 116 -11.49 8.60 -6.65
N ARG A 117 -10.46 8.86 -5.86
CA ARG A 117 -10.39 10.09 -5.10
C ARG A 117 -10.22 11.33 -5.98
N GLN A 118 -9.45 11.26 -7.07
CA GLN A 118 -9.36 12.34 -8.04
C GLN A 118 -10.73 12.63 -8.70
N ILE A 119 -11.52 11.57 -9.01
CA ILE A 119 -12.88 11.73 -9.53
C ILE A 119 -13.75 12.51 -8.52
N LEU A 120 -13.69 12.14 -7.24
CA LEU A 120 -14.42 12.84 -6.18
C LEU A 120 -14.00 14.30 -6.03
N GLU A 121 -12.72 14.59 -6.14
CA GLU A 121 -12.19 15.96 -6.04
C GLU A 121 -12.54 16.84 -7.24
N ASN A 122 -12.74 16.24 -8.43
CA ASN A 122 -13.25 16.93 -9.60
C ASN A 122 -14.76 17.23 -9.51
N GLY A 123 -15.42 16.66 -8.50
CA GLY A 123 -16.84 16.91 -8.19
C GLY A 123 -17.80 15.92 -8.84
N LEU A 124 -18.80 15.54 -8.07
CA LEU A 124 -19.97 14.79 -8.53
C LEU A 124 -21.10 15.77 -8.83
N ASN A 125 -21.88 15.49 -9.86
CA ASN A 125 -23.10 16.24 -10.10
C ASN A 125 -24.28 15.69 -9.26
N SER A 126 -25.40 16.40 -9.27
CA SER A 126 -26.59 16.00 -8.51
C SER A 126 -27.10 14.62 -8.90
N ASP A 127 -27.03 14.26 -10.18
CA ASP A 127 -27.51 12.98 -10.67
C ASP A 127 -26.61 11.83 -10.16
N ASP A 128 -25.29 12.05 -10.09
CA ASP A 128 -24.37 11.09 -9.51
C ASP A 128 -24.68 10.85 -8.04
N ILE A 129 -24.92 11.91 -7.26
CA ILE A 129 -25.27 11.82 -5.84
C ILE A 129 -26.60 11.07 -5.66
N HIS A 130 -27.66 11.47 -6.37
CA HIS A 130 -28.95 10.78 -6.31
C HIS A 130 -28.83 9.30 -6.68
N ARG A 131 -27.97 8.98 -7.65
CA ARG A 131 -27.74 7.60 -8.05
C ARG A 131 -27.02 6.80 -6.96
N LEU A 132 -26.03 7.37 -6.29
CA LEU A 132 -25.35 6.75 -5.14
C LEU A 132 -26.29 6.59 -3.94
N GLU A 133 -27.14 7.58 -3.65
CA GLU A 133 -28.20 7.47 -2.63
C GLU A 133 -29.16 6.33 -2.95
N TYR A 134 -29.56 6.19 -4.21
CA TYR A 134 -30.41 5.08 -4.65
C TYR A 134 -29.73 3.74 -4.37
N TRP A 135 -28.44 3.56 -4.73
CA TRP A 135 -27.65 2.37 -4.45
C TRP A 135 -27.47 2.11 -2.94
N SER A 136 -27.41 3.14 -2.12
CA SER A 136 -27.24 3.01 -0.67
C SER A 136 -28.50 2.48 0.06
N ASN A 137 -29.67 2.55 -0.61
CA ASN A 137 -30.97 2.18 -0.06
C ASN A 137 -31.61 0.96 -0.74
N HIS A 138 -31.16 0.59 -1.94
CA HIS A 138 -31.75 -0.48 -2.71
C HIS A 138 -30.74 -1.59 -3.04
N SER A 139 -31.15 -2.84 -2.88
CA SER A 139 -30.32 -4.02 -3.16
C SER A 139 -30.55 -4.53 -4.59
N LEU A 140 -30.17 -3.74 -5.58
CA LEU A 140 -30.43 -3.99 -7.00
C LEU A 140 -29.90 -5.33 -7.50
N TRP A 141 -28.74 -5.77 -6.97
CA TRP A 141 -28.09 -7.04 -7.31
C TRP A 141 -28.87 -8.30 -6.95
N GLN A 142 -29.91 -8.18 -6.13
CA GLN A 142 -30.79 -9.31 -5.78
C GLN A 142 -31.82 -9.64 -6.85
N GLN A 143 -32.00 -8.76 -7.84
CA GLN A 143 -33.08 -8.85 -8.84
C GLN A 143 -32.56 -9.16 -10.24
N VAL A 144 -31.28 -9.43 -10.42
CA VAL A 144 -30.65 -9.56 -11.75
C VAL A 144 -29.93 -10.88 -11.88
N ASP A 145 -30.13 -11.53 -13.04
CA ASP A 145 -29.46 -12.78 -13.40
C ASP A 145 -28.10 -12.58 -14.08
N ASP A 146 -27.81 -11.36 -14.56
CA ASP A 146 -26.50 -11.02 -15.15
C ASP A 146 -25.39 -10.98 -14.09
N LYS A 147 -24.51 -11.99 -14.16
CA LYS A 147 -23.40 -12.13 -13.21
C LYS A 147 -22.06 -12.04 -13.93
N VAL A 148 -21.19 -11.21 -13.40
CA VAL A 148 -19.79 -11.21 -13.80
C VAL A 148 -19.05 -12.14 -12.84
N LYS A 149 -18.54 -13.26 -13.36
CA LYS A 149 -17.82 -14.23 -12.54
C LYS A 149 -16.61 -13.59 -11.90
N LEU A 150 -16.52 -13.69 -10.57
CA LEU A 150 -15.37 -13.21 -9.82
C LEU A 150 -14.12 -14.04 -10.18
N LEU A 151 -13.03 -13.36 -10.51
CA LEU A 151 -11.74 -14.01 -10.72
C LEU A 151 -11.24 -14.59 -9.38
N GLU A 152 -10.96 -15.87 -9.38
CA GLU A 152 -10.36 -16.54 -8.22
C GLU A 152 -8.88 -16.86 -8.47
N LEU A 153 -8.03 -16.32 -7.62
CA LEU A 153 -6.64 -16.74 -7.51
C LEU A 153 -6.53 -17.98 -6.61
N PRO A 154 -5.53 -18.84 -6.74
CA PRO A 154 -5.34 -19.97 -5.82
C PRO A 154 -5.32 -19.56 -4.34
N ILE A 155 -4.80 -18.34 -4.05
CA ILE A 155 -4.77 -17.77 -2.71
C ILE A 155 -6.12 -17.21 -2.24
N THR A 156 -7.05 -16.88 -3.14
CA THR A 156 -8.37 -16.29 -2.81
C THR A 156 -9.52 -17.27 -2.99
N GLN A 157 -9.28 -18.45 -3.52
CA GLN A 157 -10.31 -19.45 -3.78
C GLN A 157 -11.06 -19.82 -2.50
N GLY A 158 -12.40 -19.66 -2.53
CA GLY A 158 -13.27 -19.90 -1.39
C GLY A 158 -13.15 -18.83 -0.29
N ALA A 159 -12.72 -17.62 -0.62
CA ALA A 159 -12.56 -16.54 0.35
C ALA A 159 -13.89 -16.01 0.89
N TYR A 160 -14.99 -16.20 0.18
CA TYR A 160 -16.29 -15.65 0.57
C TYR A 160 -17.30 -16.74 0.90
N PRO A 161 -18.25 -16.48 1.83
CA PRO A 161 -19.49 -17.23 1.90
C PRO A 161 -20.17 -17.23 0.52
N GLN A 162 -20.82 -18.34 0.18
CA GLN A 162 -21.43 -18.52 -1.15
C GLN A 162 -22.43 -17.40 -1.49
N GLU A 163 -23.23 -16.97 -0.52
CA GLU A 163 -24.19 -15.88 -0.66
C GLU A 163 -23.51 -14.54 -0.96
N ASN A 164 -22.44 -14.22 -0.23
CA ASN A 164 -21.67 -13.00 -0.45
C ASN A 164 -21.00 -13.02 -1.82
N GLN A 165 -20.42 -14.15 -2.24
CA GLN A 165 -19.83 -14.29 -3.58
C GLN A 165 -20.85 -14.07 -4.69
N ALA A 166 -22.04 -14.67 -4.59
CA ALA A 166 -23.11 -14.48 -5.55
C ALA A 166 -23.55 -13.00 -5.64
N CYS A 167 -23.63 -12.32 -4.48
CA CYS A 167 -23.93 -10.88 -4.44
C CYS A 167 -22.83 -10.04 -5.12
N ILE A 168 -21.55 -10.34 -4.87
CA ILE A 168 -20.42 -9.64 -5.53
C ILE A 168 -20.53 -9.78 -7.05
N GLU A 169 -20.77 -10.99 -7.56
CA GLU A 169 -20.83 -11.27 -8.99
C GLU A 169 -21.99 -10.53 -9.66
N SER A 170 -23.19 -10.51 -9.05
CA SER A 170 -24.34 -9.75 -9.55
C SER A 170 -24.11 -8.24 -9.45
N TYR A 171 -23.50 -7.76 -8.37
CA TYR A 171 -23.15 -6.35 -8.18
C TYR A 171 -22.19 -5.86 -9.25
N LEU A 172 -21.15 -6.63 -9.58
CA LEU A 172 -20.17 -6.28 -10.62
C LEU A 172 -20.83 -6.13 -12.00
N GLY A 173 -21.78 -7.01 -12.35
CA GLY A 173 -22.53 -6.92 -13.59
C GLY A 173 -23.32 -5.62 -13.70
N LEU A 174 -23.95 -5.21 -12.59
CA LEU A 174 -24.80 -4.02 -12.57
C LEU A 174 -24.00 -2.70 -12.57
N ILE A 175 -22.93 -2.61 -11.78
CA ILE A 175 -22.14 -1.37 -11.73
C ILE A 175 -21.48 -1.06 -13.06
N ALA A 176 -21.23 -2.07 -13.90
CA ALA A 176 -20.70 -1.88 -15.25
C ALA A 176 -21.63 -1.06 -16.17
N GLN A 177 -22.90 -0.92 -15.81
CA GLN A 177 -23.90 -0.16 -16.56
C GLN A 177 -24.01 1.31 -16.07
N GLU A 178 -23.38 1.66 -14.98
CA GLU A 178 -23.36 3.01 -14.45
C GLU A 178 -22.36 3.92 -15.20
N ASN A 179 -22.56 5.24 -15.09
CA ASN A 179 -21.56 6.16 -15.62
C ASN A 179 -20.24 6.04 -14.86
N GLU A 180 -19.14 6.46 -15.47
CA GLU A 180 -17.77 6.27 -14.97
C GLU A 180 -17.56 6.77 -13.52
N ARG A 181 -18.17 7.90 -13.13
CA ARG A 181 -18.02 8.46 -11.78
C ARG A 181 -18.73 7.62 -10.73
N VAL A 182 -19.98 7.27 -10.99
CA VAL A 182 -20.79 6.40 -10.11
C VAL A 182 -20.16 5.02 -10.03
N GLN A 183 -19.75 4.44 -11.17
CA GLN A 183 -19.10 3.14 -11.24
C GLN A 183 -17.81 3.11 -10.39
N ALA A 184 -16.95 4.13 -10.48
CA ALA A 184 -15.71 4.20 -9.71
C ALA A 184 -15.99 4.19 -8.21
N ILE A 185 -16.98 4.95 -7.73
CA ILE A 185 -17.33 5.01 -6.31
C ILE A 185 -17.94 3.69 -5.84
N LEU A 186 -18.84 3.09 -6.62
CA LEU A 186 -19.46 1.80 -6.29
C LEU A 186 -18.39 0.69 -6.24
N LYS A 187 -17.45 0.67 -7.19
CA LYS A 187 -16.31 -0.26 -7.20
C LYS A 187 -15.40 -0.06 -6.00
N PHE A 188 -15.11 1.21 -5.66
CA PHE A 188 -14.35 1.56 -4.46
C PHE A 188 -15.06 1.09 -3.17
N ALA A 189 -16.38 1.29 -3.07
CA ALA A 189 -17.16 0.82 -1.92
C ALA A 189 -17.03 -0.70 -1.76
N LEU A 190 -17.13 -1.46 -2.88
CA LEU A 190 -16.91 -2.91 -2.87
C LEU A 190 -15.49 -3.27 -2.41
N LEU A 191 -14.44 -2.67 -2.98
CA LEU A 191 -13.05 -2.90 -2.57
C LEU A 191 -12.85 -2.67 -1.07
N SER A 192 -13.55 -1.67 -0.50
CA SER A 192 -13.43 -1.30 0.91
C SER A 192 -14.03 -2.33 1.88
N ILE A 193 -14.97 -3.16 1.44
CA ILE A 193 -15.67 -4.14 2.27
C ILE A 193 -15.20 -5.59 2.09
N LEU A 194 -14.35 -5.89 1.10
CA LEU A 194 -13.96 -7.27 0.76
C LEU A 194 -13.44 -8.05 1.97
N GLU A 195 -12.61 -7.45 2.80
CA GLU A 195 -12.13 -8.10 4.02
C GLU A 195 -13.29 -8.41 4.97
N SER A 196 -14.23 -7.48 5.20
CA SER A 196 -15.31 -7.65 6.18
C SER A 196 -16.30 -8.75 5.82
N ILE A 197 -16.57 -8.95 4.52
CA ILE A 197 -17.52 -9.95 4.00
C ILE A 197 -16.87 -11.31 3.64
N SER A 198 -15.55 -11.47 3.85
CA SER A 198 -14.78 -12.67 3.52
C SER A 198 -14.42 -13.49 4.75
N TYR A 199 -13.98 -14.73 4.55
CA TYR A 199 -13.35 -15.58 5.57
C TYR A 199 -11.90 -15.18 5.87
N THR A 200 -11.40 -14.08 5.30
CA THR A 200 -10.00 -13.71 5.44
C THR A 200 -9.79 -12.46 6.28
N ARG A 201 -8.61 -12.35 6.89
CA ARG A 201 -8.12 -11.15 7.55
C ARG A 201 -6.71 -10.86 7.06
N LYS A 202 -6.45 -9.59 6.73
CA LYS A 202 -5.10 -9.09 6.45
C LYS A 202 -4.31 -9.07 7.75
N ASP A 203 -3.44 -10.06 7.94
CA ASP A 203 -2.67 -10.25 9.17
C ASP A 203 -1.17 -10.34 8.86
N GLY A 204 -0.44 -9.28 9.21
CA GLY A 204 0.99 -9.20 8.94
C GLY A 204 1.33 -9.40 7.46
N GLN A 205 1.96 -10.52 7.11
CA GLN A 205 2.52 -10.81 5.78
C GLN A 205 1.60 -11.62 4.87
N TYR A 206 0.40 -12.00 5.30
CA TYR A 206 -0.48 -12.91 4.57
C TYR A 206 -1.97 -12.72 4.89
N LEU A 207 -2.83 -13.33 4.08
CA LEU A 207 -4.25 -13.48 4.39
C LEU A 207 -4.42 -14.63 5.39
N ARG A 208 -4.87 -14.32 6.60
CA ARG A 208 -5.22 -15.31 7.60
C ARG A 208 -6.65 -15.77 7.39
N TRP A 209 -6.85 -17.09 7.42
CA TRP A 209 -8.13 -17.71 7.10
C TRP A 209 -8.90 -18.09 8.35
N ASP A 210 -10.15 -17.67 8.39
CA ASP A 210 -11.11 -18.12 9.40
C ASP A 210 -11.39 -19.62 9.28
N TYR A 211 -11.62 -20.28 10.39
CA TYR A 211 -11.87 -21.72 10.42
C TYR A 211 -13.12 -22.15 9.63
N ARG A 212 -14.13 -21.27 9.48
CA ARG A 212 -15.35 -21.53 8.72
C ARG A 212 -15.11 -21.62 7.20
N SER A 213 -13.97 -21.18 6.71
CA SER A 213 -13.58 -21.29 5.30
C SER A 213 -13.33 -22.73 4.83
N GLY A 214 -13.20 -23.70 5.75
CA GLY A 214 -12.78 -25.07 5.42
C GLY A 214 -11.29 -25.21 5.07
N LYS A 215 -10.52 -24.11 5.05
CA LYS A 215 -9.06 -24.18 4.83
C LYS A 215 -8.35 -24.76 6.04
N GLN A 216 -7.25 -25.49 5.78
CA GLN A 216 -6.42 -26.07 6.83
C GLN A 216 -5.94 -24.97 7.79
N GLN A 217 -6.22 -25.17 9.07
CA GLN A 217 -5.76 -24.30 10.13
C GLN A 217 -4.36 -24.71 10.60
N GLY A 218 -3.59 -23.74 11.10
CA GLY A 218 -2.33 -24.04 11.79
C GLY A 218 -2.55 -24.65 13.19
N LYS A 219 -1.54 -24.55 14.07
CA LYS A 219 -1.64 -25.05 15.45
C LYS A 219 -2.81 -24.44 16.24
N ASN A 220 -3.16 -23.19 15.95
CA ASN A 220 -4.25 -22.46 16.59
C ASN A 220 -5.35 -22.18 15.57
N ILE A 221 -6.58 -22.54 15.95
CA ILE A 221 -7.78 -22.18 15.20
C ILE A 221 -7.93 -20.66 15.20
N PHE A 222 -8.17 -20.09 14.02
CA PHE A 222 -8.40 -18.66 13.90
C PHE A 222 -9.87 -18.37 13.68
N ASP A 223 -10.44 -17.64 14.63
CA ASP A 223 -11.77 -17.03 14.53
C ASP A 223 -11.60 -15.55 14.21
N LYS A 224 -12.12 -15.13 13.08
CA LYS A 224 -12.11 -13.73 12.64
C LYS A 224 -13.12 -12.88 13.40
N GLY A 225 -14.08 -13.52 14.06
CA GLY A 225 -15.27 -12.89 14.59
C GLY A 225 -16.38 -12.78 13.53
N GLU A 226 -17.07 -11.67 13.46
CA GLU A 226 -18.18 -11.48 12.54
C GLU A 226 -17.69 -11.43 11.08
N ILE A 227 -18.45 -12.10 10.21
CA ILE A 227 -18.35 -11.99 8.76
C ILE A 227 -19.65 -11.35 8.32
N LEU A 228 -19.55 -10.11 7.83
CA LEU A 228 -20.73 -9.33 7.50
C LEU A 228 -21.44 -9.89 6.25
N ASP A 229 -22.74 -9.76 6.24
CA ASP A 229 -23.53 -9.89 5.03
C ASP A 229 -23.18 -8.78 4.02
N PHE A 230 -23.14 -9.13 2.74
CA PHE A 230 -22.78 -8.22 1.65
C PHE A 230 -23.64 -6.95 1.64
N LYS A 231 -24.97 -7.09 1.77
CA LYS A 231 -25.91 -5.97 1.77
C LYS A 231 -25.65 -5.01 2.92
N ILE A 232 -25.48 -5.56 4.13
CA ILE A 232 -25.23 -4.75 5.34
C ILE A 232 -23.94 -3.98 5.16
N ALA A 233 -22.86 -4.65 4.76
CA ALA A 233 -21.54 -4.04 4.59
C ALA A 233 -21.55 -2.96 3.51
N LEU A 234 -22.13 -3.23 2.34
CA LEU A 234 -22.14 -2.30 1.21
C LEU A 234 -22.98 -1.06 1.51
N HIS A 235 -24.23 -1.23 2.01
CA HIS A 235 -25.09 -0.11 2.35
C HIS A 235 -24.46 0.77 3.45
N SER A 236 -23.82 0.15 4.46
CA SER A 236 -23.11 0.90 5.49
C SER A 236 -21.97 1.72 4.90
N LYS A 237 -21.17 1.13 3.99
CA LYS A 237 -20.06 1.83 3.34
C LYS A 237 -20.54 2.97 2.43
N LEU A 238 -21.58 2.75 1.63
CA LEU A 238 -22.12 3.80 0.76
C LEU A 238 -22.68 4.98 1.57
N ARG A 239 -23.37 4.71 2.70
CA ARG A 239 -23.82 5.77 3.61
C ARG A 239 -22.67 6.52 4.25
N GLU A 240 -21.60 5.83 4.65
CA GLU A 240 -20.38 6.50 5.16
C GLU A 240 -19.78 7.42 4.09
N ILE A 241 -19.69 6.97 2.84
CA ILE A 241 -19.16 7.77 1.72
C ILE A 241 -20.07 8.99 1.49
N LEU A 242 -21.39 8.80 1.38
CA LEU A 242 -22.35 9.87 1.14
C LEU A 242 -22.32 10.91 2.27
N ALA A 243 -22.26 10.47 3.53
CA ALA A 243 -22.18 11.37 4.67
C ALA A 243 -20.89 12.24 4.66
N ASP A 244 -19.79 11.71 4.14
CA ASP A 244 -18.54 12.46 3.99
C ASP A 244 -18.56 13.40 2.77
N LEU A 245 -19.44 13.16 1.80
CA LEU A 245 -19.63 14.03 0.63
C LEU A 245 -20.61 15.16 0.88
N GLU A 246 -21.49 15.05 1.89
CA GLU A 246 -22.34 16.15 2.30
C GLU A 246 -21.49 17.31 2.83
N PRO A 247 -21.73 18.56 2.37
CA PRO A 247 -20.97 19.72 2.84
C PRO A 247 -21.28 19.99 4.31
N SER A 248 -20.46 19.46 5.21
CA SER A 248 -20.49 19.90 6.62
C SER A 248 -19.90 21.32 6.72
N GLN A 249 -20.38 22.14 7.66
CA GLN A 249 -19.81 23.48 7.91
C GLN A 249 -18.30 23.43 8.16
N GLN A 250 -17.79 22.37 8.82
CA GLN A 250 -16.37 22.14 9.01
C GLN A 250 -15.62 21.78 7.71
N GLN A 251 -16.30 21.09 6.77
CA GLN A 251 -15.73 20.81 5.45
C GLN A 251 -15.72 22.05 4.54
N LEU A 252 -16.73 22.91 4.64
CA LEU A 252 -16.71 24.20 3.96
C LEU A 252 -15.53 25.06 4.44
N GLU A 253 -15.17 25.03 5.73
CA GLU A 253 -13.96 25.68 6.27
C GLU A 253 -12.67 25.00 5.82
N LEU A 254 -12.64 23.68 5.70
CA LEU A 254 -11.50 22.91 5.16
C LEU A 254 -11.36 23.04 3.63
N PHE A 255 -12.46 23.30 2.92
CA PHE A 255 -12.52 23.44 1.46
C PHE A 255 -12.70 24.91 0.99
N SER A 256 -13.13 25.82 1.87
CA SER A 256 -13.11 27.27 1.59
C SER A 256 -11.68 27.80 1.74
N ARG A 257 -10.90 27.73 0.67
CA ARG A 257 -9.51 28.15 0.70
C ARG A 257 -9.27 29.35 -0.18
N ASP A 258 -8.51 30.26 0.39
CA ASP A 258 -7.93 31.43 -0.31
C ASP A 258 -6.93 31.03 -1.42
N TYR A 259 -6.63 29.70 -1.55
CA TYR A 259 -5.66 29.18 -2.50
C TYR A 259 -6.24 28.08 -3.39
N PRO A 260 -5.96 28.10 -4.70
CA PRO A 260 -6.35 27.03 -5.60
C PRO A 260 -5.65 25.73 -5.20
N ARG A 261 -6.36 24.61 -5.33
CA ARG A 261 -5.84 23.29 -5.03
C ARG A 261 -4.67 22.94 -5.96
N GLY A 262 -3.65 22.28 -5.43
CA GLY A 262 -2.52 21.79 -6.22
C GLY A 262 -2.92 20.66 -7.17
N LYS A 263 -2.16 20.50 -8.26
CA LYS A 263 -2.38 19.43 -9.24
C LYS A 263 -1.78 18.10 -8.75
N ILE A 264 -2.50 17.01 -8.98
CA ILE A 264 -2.03 15.65 -8.70
C ILE A 264 -1.81 14.92 -10.02
N GLN A 265 -0.60 14.36 -10.19
CA GLN A 265 -0.25 13.45 -11.28
C GLN A 265 0.07 12.08 -10.71
N LEU A 266 -0.62 11.03 -11.20
CA LEU A 266 -0.32 9.64 -10.91
C LEU A 266 0.44 9.00 -12.07
N TYR A 267 1.59 8.41 -11.77
CA TYR A 267 2.31 7.51 -12.66
C TYR A 267 2.04 6.07 -12.21
N GLN A 268 1.56 5.25 -13.14
CA GLN A 268 1.20 3.85 -12.86
C GLN A 268 2.35 2.94 -13.29
N GLY A 269 3.01 2.29 -12.35
CA GLY A 269 4.11 1.39 -12.62
C GLY A 269 5.17 1.34 -11.52
N SER A 270 6.29 0.69 -11.84
CA SER A 270 7.41 0.56 -10.92
C SER A 270 8.19 1.87 -10.82
N CYS A 271 8.48 2.29 -9.58
CA CYS A 271 9.35 3.44 -9.35
C CYS A 271 10.75 3.26 -9.95
N LEU A 272 11.27 2.03 -10.04
CA LEU A 272 12.54 1.72 -10.71
C LEU A 272 12.52 2.04 -12.20
N GLU A 273 11.37 1.88 -12.86
CA GLU A 273 11.22 2.14 -14.29
C GLU A 273 10.86 3.60 -14.58
N ILE A 274 10.05 4.21 -13.69
CA ILE A 274 9.49 5.55 -13.90
C ILE A 274 10.45 6.67 -13.48
N LEU A 275 11.16 6.51 -12.33
CA LEU A 275 12.04 7.57 -11.84
C LEU A 275 13.15 7.97 -12.83
N PRO A 276 13.79 7.05 -13.56
CA PRO A 276 14.78 7.41 -14.57
C PRO A 276 14.25 8.31 -15.70
N GLU A 277 12.94 8.23 -15.99
CA GLU A 277 12.27 9.01 -17.03
C GLU A 277 11.85 10.41 -16.54
N ILE A 278 11.89 10.63 -15.23
CA ILE A 278 11.53 11.93 -14.63
C ILE A 278 12.79 12.81 -14.62
N SER A 279 12.64 14.06 -15.10
CA SER A 279 13.73 15.03 -15.09
C SER A 279 14.25 15.25 -13.67
N SER A 280 15.56 15.27 -13.48
CA SER A 280 16.21 15.70 -12.23
C SER A 280 15.79 17.13 -11.86
N GLU A 281 15.82 17.44 -10.57
CA GLU A 281 15.49 18.78 -10.03
C GLU A 281 14.04 19.25 -10.30
N LYS A 282 13.12 18.33 -10.59
CA LYS A 282 11.71 18.64 -10.83
C LYS A 282 10.91 18.87 -9.54
N TYR A 283 11.40 18.37 -8.42
CA TYR A 283 10.69 18.37 -7.15
C TYR A 283 11.41 19.16 -6.07
N ASP A 284 10.63 19.88 -5.26
CA ASP A 284 11.13 20.65 -4.13
C ASP A 284 11.27 19.77 -2.87
N SER A 285 10.53 18.68 -2.80
CA SER A 285 10.58 17.72 -1.69
C SER A 285 10.09 16.33 -2.10
N ILE A 286 10.61 15.31 -1.41
CA ILE A 286 10.17 13.92 -1.49
C ILE A 286 9.63 13.53 -0.12
N ILE A 287 8.36 13.12 -0.06
CA ILE A 287 7.72 12.61 1.16
C ILE A 287 7.15 11.23 0.84
N THR A 288 7.71 10.19 1.44
CA THR A 288 7.38 8.81 1.08
C THR A 288 7.58 7.83 2.23
N SER A 289 6.93 6.67 2.12
CA SER A 289 7.15 5.50 2.97
C SER A 289 7.37 4.26 2.08
N PRO A 290 8.62 3.95 1.74
CA PRO A 290 8.92 2.83 0.85
C PRO A 290 8.54 1.48 1.50
N PRO A 291 8.30 0.43 0.70
CA PRO A 291 8.12 -0.93 1.22
C PRO A 291 9.28 -1.33 2.14
N TYR A 292 8.97 -2.05 3.23
CA TYR A 292 9.97 -2.44 4.22
C TYR A 292 10.64 -3.77 3.86
N CYS A 293 11.93 -3.92 4.22
CA CYS A 293 12.71 -5.15 4.07
C CYS A 293 12.34 -6.18 5.16
N ASN A 294 11.05 -6.50 5.30
CA ASN A 294 10.52 -7.33 6.39
C ASN A 294 9.74 -8.56 5.88
N ARG A 295 9.91 -8.94 4.63
CA ARG A 295 9.22 -10.04 3.95
C ARG A 295 7.73 -9.78 3.73
N TYR A 296 7.32 -8.51 3.68
CA TYR A 296 5.93 -8.12 3.46
C TYR A 296 5.56 -8.27 1.98
N ASP A 297 4.67 -9.21 1.67
CA ASP A 297 4.19 -9.46 0.31
C ASP A 297 2.84 -8.77 0.08
N TYR A 298 2.88 -7.57 -0.46
CA TYR A 298 1.69 -6.77 -0.76
C TYR A 298 0.74 -7.48 -1.73
N THR A 299 1.25 -8.31 -2.65
CA THR A 299 0.40 -9.06 -3.58
C THR A 299 -0.41 -10.14 -2.88
N ARG A 300 0.05 -10.66 -1.74
CA ARG A 300 -0.71 -11.59 -0.89
C ARG A 300 -1.72 -10.86 -0.01
N ILE A 301 -1.31 -9.72 0.54
CA ILE A 301 -2.17 -8.93 1.44
C ILE A 301 -3.38 -8.38 0.70
N TYR A 302 -3.18 -7.91 -0.53
CA TYR A 302 -4.22 -7.34 -1.38
C TYR A 302 -4.77 -8.32 -2.42
N ALA A 303 -4.63 -9.64 -2.19
CA ALA A 303 -5.03 -10.65 -3.17
C ALA A 303 -6.53 -10.62 -3.48
N LEU A 304 -7.40 -10.28 -2.53
CA LEU A 304 -8.84 -10.13 -2.77
C LEU A 304 -9.11 -8.96 -3.72
N GLU A 305 -8.50 -7.82 -3.44
CA GLU A 305 -8.63 -6.61 -4.24
C GLU A 305 -8.04 -6.80 -5.64
N LEU A 306 -6.87 -7.42 -5.74
CA LEU A 306 -6.22 -7.70 -7.02
C LEU A 306 -7.05 -8.66 -7.87
N ALA A 307 -7.65 -9.69 -7.27
CA ALA A 307 -8.57 -10.59 -7.96
C ALA A 307 -9.82 -9.85 -8.46
N LEU A 308 -10.42 -8.99 -7.62
CA LEU A 308 -11.57 -8.15 -8.03
C LEU A 308 -11.22 -7.21 -9.18
N LEU A 309 -9.99 -6.68 -9.20
CA LEU A 309 -9.46 -5.82 -10.26
C LEU A 309 -9.04 -6.59 -11.52
N GLY A 310 -9.28 -7.91 -11.58
CA GLY A 310 -9.01 -8.74 -12.73
C GLY A 310 -7.56 -9.17 -12.90
N ILE A 311 -6.73 -9.00 -11.87
CA ILE A 311 -5.31 -9.42 -11.91
C ILE A 311 -5.22 -10.93 -11.76
N ASP A 312 -4.81 -11.60 -12.83
CA ASP A 312 -4.63 -13.03 -12.84
C ASP A 312 -3.33 -13.50 -12.17
N GLN A 313 -3.14 -14.82 -12.09
CA GLN A 313 -1.98 -15.42 -11.42
C GLN A 313 -0.63 -15.07 -12.09
N LEU A 314 -0.61 -14.85 -13.41
CA LEU A 314 0.60 -14.45 -14.14
C LEU A 314 0.93 -12.99 -13.86
N GLN A 315 -0.04 -12.12 -13.98
CA GLN A 315 0.08 -10.70 -13.67
C GLN A 315 0.49 -10.46 -12.21
N LEU A 316 -0.09 -11.23 -11.26
CA LEU A 316 0.28 -11.17 -9.85
C LEU A 316 1.76 -11.54 -9.61
N LYS A 317 2.28 -12.55 -10.33
CA LYS A 317 3.71 -12.88 -10.29
C LYS A 317 4.57 -11.77 -10.90
N GLN A 318 4.13 -11.15 -11.99
CA GLN A 318 4.82 -10.02 -12.62
C GLN A 318 4.88 -8.81 -11.68
N LEU A 319 3.75 -8.40 -11.11
CA LEU A 319 3.68 -7.32 -10.11
C LEU A 319 4.67 -7.54 -8.96
N ARG A 320 4.72 -8.78 -8.43
CA ARG A 320 5.67 -9.13 -7.36
C ARG A 320 7.13 -8.94 -7.79
N GLN A 321 7.48 -9.23 -9.04
CA GLN A 321 8.86 -9.02 -9.53
C GLN A 321 9.18 -7.55 -9.80
N GLN A 322 8.18 -6.73 -10.14
CA GLN A 322 8.34 -5.28 -10.36
C GLN A 322 8.44 -4.49 -9.06
N MET A 323 7.89 -5.00 -7.94
CA MET A 323 8.03 -4.40 -6.62
C MET A 323 9.50 -4.36 -6.18
N LEU A 324 9.83 -3.47 -5.22
CA LEU A 324 11.10 -3.58 -4.49
C LEU A 324 11.28 -4.97 -3.89
N SER A 325 12.52 -5.42 -3.78
CA SER A 325 12.88 -6.75 -3.25
C SER A 325 12.60 -6.88 -1.75
N CYS A 326 11.34 -6.67 -1.36
CA CYS A 326 10.87 -6.77 0.04
C CYS A 326 10.38 -8.17 0.44
N THR A 327 10.31 -9.12 -0.50
CA THR A 327 9.89 -10.51 -0.25
C THR A 327 10.90 -11.52 -0.79
N VAL A 328 10.96 -12.68 -0.16
CA VAL A 328 11.90 -13.77 -0.53
C VAL A 328 11.62 -14.40 -1.90
N GLU A 329 10.44 -14.16 -2.46
CA GLU A 329 10.06 -14.57 -3.81
C GLU A 329 10.62 -13.66 -4.92
N ASN A 330 11.12 -12.47 -4.58
CA ASN A 330 11.76 -11.60 -5.56
C ASN A 330 13.05 -12.26 -6.11
N LYS A 331 13.23 -12.16 -7.42
CA LYS A 331 14.46 -12.52 -8.12
C LYS A 331 15.38 -11.31 -8.19
N PRO A 332 16.70 -11.51 -8.31
CA PRO A 332 17.61 -10.39 -8.58
C PRO A 332 17.20 -9.64 -9.85
N LYS A 333 17.22 -8.31 -9.79
CA LYS A 333 16.95 -7.45 -10.94
C LYS A 333 18.25 -7.02 -11.61
N GLU A 334 18.23 -6.94 -12.93
CA GLU A 334 19.35 -6.45 -13.73
C GLU A 334 19.28 -4.91 -13.81
N LEU A 335 19.59 -4.25 -12.70
CA LEU A 335 19.41 -2.81 -12.51
C LEU A 335 20.09 -1.95 -13.59
N LEU A 336 21.28 -2.34 -14.05
CA LEU A 336 22.00 -1.64 -15.13
C LEU A 336 21.33 -1.77 -16.50
N LYS A 337 20.44 -2.75 -16.70
CA LYS A 337 19.60 -2.79 -17.91
C LYS A 337 18.41 -1.85 -17.83
N ILE A 338 17.95 -1.52 -16.59
CA ILE A 338 16.89 -0.53 -16.37
C ILE A 338 17.47 0.87 -16.54
N ASN A 339 18.62 1.14 -15.91
CA ASN A 339 19.33 2.41 -16.05
C ASN A 339 20.84 2.24 -15.85
N GLU A 340 21.65 2.51 -16.88
CA GLU A 340 23.10 2.39 -16.84
C GLU A 340 23.77 3.39 -15.88
N HIS A 341 23.11 4.53 -15.62
CA HIS A 341 23.62 5.55 -14.69
C HIS A 341 23.61 5.13 -13.22
N TRP A 342 23.03 3.99 -12.88
CA TRP A 342 23.01 3.47 -11.51
C TRP A 342 24.31 2.78 -11.05
N SER A 343 25.29 2.65 -11.94
CA SER A 343 26.57 2.03 -11.60
C SER A 343 27.26 2.61 -10.36
N PRO A 344 27.30 3.96 -10.13
CA PRO A 344 27.88 4.53 -8.91
C PRO A 344 27.12 4.13 -7.64
N ALA A 345 25.80 4.17 -7.64
CA ALA A 345 24.96 3.81 -6.49
C ALA A 345 25.11 2.32 -6.14
N ILE A 346 25.16 1.44 -7.13
CA ILE A 346 25.45 0.01 -6.94
C ILE A 346 26.83 -0.16 -6.27
N ALA A 347 27.86 0.53 -6.76
CA ALA A 347 29.20 0.45 -6.20
C ALA A 347 29.28 0.96 -4.75
N ILE A 348 28.49 1.98 -4.40
CA ILE A 348 28.38 2.47 -3.01
C ILE A 348 27.72 1.42 -2.13
N THR A 349 26.63 0.81 -2.59
CA THR A 349 25.94 -0.24 -1.82
C THR A 349 26.83 -1.46 -1.59
N ASP A 350 27.56 -1.90 -2.61
CA ASP A 350 28.48 -3.05 -2.53
C ASP A 350 29.69 -2.80 -1.61
N ARG A 351 30.00 -1.54 -1.29
CA ARG A 351 31.08 -1.16 -0.34
C ARG A 351 30.59 -0.87 1.08
N GLN A 352 29.29 -1.02 1.33
CA GLN A 352 28.67 -0.75 2.63
C GLN A 352 29.03 -1.86 3.62
N LYS A 353 30.00 -1.58 4.51
CA LYS A 353 30.58 -2.58 5.44
C LYS A 353 29.53 -3.27 6.31
N LEU A 354 28.60 -2.53 6.89
CA LEU A 354 27.54 -3.11 7.74
C LEU A 354 26.65 -4.07 6.94
N LEU A 355 26.24 -3.67 5.72
CA LEU A 355 25.45 -4.53 4.84
C LEU A 355 26.24 -5.78 4.43
N GLU A 356 27.51 -5.64 4.09
CA GLU A 356 28.40 -6.75 3.74
C GLU A 356 28.52 -7.75 4.90
N SER A 357 28.77 -7.28 6.12
CA SER A 357 28.84 -8.11 7.32
C SER A 357 27.52 -8.83 7.62
N ILE A 358 26.37 -8.13 7.46
CA ILE A 358 25.04 -8.75 7.62
C ILE A 358 24.81 -9.83 6.58
N LEU A 359 25.13 -9.57 5.30
CA LEU A 359 24.96 -10.55 4.23
C LEU A 359 25.87 -11.76 4.44
N GLY A 360 27.13 -11.55 4.83
CA GLY A 360 28.07 -12.63 5.18
C GLY A 360 27.55 -13.51 6.32
N TYR A 361 27.05 -12.91 7.39
CA TYR A 361 26.42 -13.63 8.50
C TYR A 361 25.21 -14.48 8.04
N LEU A 362 24.34 -13.90 7.22
CA LEU A 362 23.16 -14.62 6.71
C LEU A 362 23.51 -15.76 5.75
N GLU A 363 24.56 -15.63 4.95
CA GLU A 363 25.02 -16.74 4.09
C GLU A 363 25.68 -17.87 4.91
N GLU A 364 26.33 -17.57 6.02
CA GLU A 364 26.81 -18.57 6.97
C GLU A 364 25.66 -19.34 7.63
N LEU A 365 24.60 -18.62 8.08
CA LEU A 365 23.40 -19.25 8.62
C LEU A 365 22.69 -20.11 7.58
N LYS A 366 22.67 -19.67 6.34
CA LYS A 366 22.09 -20.43 5.21
C LYS A 366 22.89 -21.71 4.96
N SER A 367 24.21 -21.61 4.93
CA SER A 367 25.12 -22.74 4.72
C SER A 367 25.03 -23.79 5.83
N SER A 368 24.86 -23.35 7.09
CA SER A 368 24.65 -24.21 8.25
C SER A 368 23.20 -24.71 8.41
N LYS A 369 22.29 -24.38 7.49
CA LYS A 369 20.85 -24.68 7.53
C LYS A 369 20.12 -24.11 8.77
N ALA A 370 20.68 -23.08 9.39
CA ALA A 370 20.09 -22.38 10.53
C ALA A 370 19.11 -21.28 10.11
N LEU A 371 19.09 -20.92 8.82
CA LEU A 371 18.18 -19.92 8.30
C LEU A 371 16.84 -20.55 7.90
N ASN A 372 15.74 -19.98 8.36
CA ASN A 372 14.39 -20.48 8.08
C ASN A 372 13.92 -20.30 6.63
N ASN A 373 14.59 -19.43 5.85
CA ASN A 373 14.35 -19.26 4.41
C ASN A 373 15.64 -18.85 3.70
N HIS A 374 16.06 -19.65 2.73
CA HIS A 374 17.31 -19.46 1.98
C HIS A 374 17.29 -18.25 1.03
N GLY A 375 16.13 -17.63 0.80
CA GLY A 375 15.98 -16.43 -0.02
C GLY A 375 16.27 -15.11 0.71
N ILE A 376 16.42 -15.14 2.04
CA ILE A 376 16.60 -13.92 2.87
C ILE A 376 17.85 -13.12 2.45
N PRO A 377 19.05 -13.70 2.31
CA PRO A 377 20.23 -12.91 1.93
C PRO A 377 20.04 -12.21 0.58
N ARG A 378 19.49 -12.92 -0.41
CA ARG A 378 19.18 -12.37 -1.74
C ARG A 378 18.18 -11.22 -1.67
N MET A 379 17.10 -11.38 -0.90
CA MET A 379 16.09 -10.33 -0.69
C MET A 379 16.71 -9.07 -0.09
N ILE A 380 17.49 -9.21 0.98
CA ILE A 380 18.13 -8.07 1.66
C ILE A 380 19.09 -7.37 0.71
N ARG A 381 19.96 -8.10 0.01
CA ARG A 381 20.86 -7.50 -0.97
C ARG A 381 20.09 -6.75 -2.06
N GLY A 382 19.08 -7.39 -2.66
CA GLY A 382 18.24 -6.78 -3.69
C GLY A 382 17.58 -5.50 -3.21
N TYR A 383 16.98 -5.54 -2.01
CA TYR A 383 16.30 -4.39 -1.41
C TYR A 383 17.22 -3.17 -1.27
N PHE A 384 18.42 -3.34 -0.71
CA PHE A 384 19.35 -2.22 -0.51
C PHE A 384 19.98 -1.73 -1.82
N LEU A 385 20.24 -2.62 -2.77
CA LEU A 385 20.66 -2.22 -4.11
C LEU A 385 19.60 -1.36 -4.79
N GLU A 386 18.35 -1.80 -4.77
CA GLU A 386 17.23 -1.13 -5.42
C GLU A 386 16.87 0.19 -4.71
N LYS A 387 16.97 0.26 -3.38
CA LYS A 387 16.62 1.45 -2.60
C LYS A 387 17.62 2.61 -2.78
N ASN A 388 18.90 2.33 -2.99
CA ASN A 388 19.92 3.38 -3.14
C ASN A 388 19.81 4.21 -4.44
N HIS A 389 18.86 3.87 -5.32
CA HIS A 389 18.64 4.61 -6.57
C HIS A 389 17.62 5.75 -6.45
N TYR A 390 17.07 5.95 -5.25
CA TYR A 390 16.08 7.01 -4.97
C TYR A 390 16.69 8.27 -4.30
N ASN A 391 17.98 8.25 -4.02
CA ASN A 391 18.69 9.36 -3.35
C ASN A 391 19.44 10.24 -4.36
#